data_50357e42a8083881786042a789061ed3
#
_entry.id   50357e42a8083881786042a789061ed3
#
_cell.length_a   1.000
_cell.length_b   1.000
_cell.length_c   1.000
_cell.angle_alpha   90.00
_cell.angle_beta   90.00
_cell.angle_gamma   90.00
#
_symmetry.space_group_name_H-M   'P 1'
#
loop_
_entity.id
_entity.type
_entity.pdbx_description
1 polymer ?
#
loop_
_entity_poly.entity_id
_entity_poly.type
_entity_poly.pdbx_seq_one_letter_code
_entity_poly.pdbx_strand_id
1 'polypeptide(L)'
;DALYEYKDQITHVLTSHEQGASHAADGYARATGKVGVCLATSGPGATNLVTGIATAYMDSVPMVAITCNVGTPLLGKDSFQEVDITGIVMPITKHSFIVKDITTLADTVRRAFYIAKSGRPGPVLVDVTKDVTGAKYEYTACAPAEITPKTDTIKDEDIATAVQMIKEAKRPFIFTGGGTIISEASREVTELAHRIDAPVCDSLMGKGGFSGEDPLYTGMLGMHGTKTSNLGVSGCDLLIVLGARFSDRVTGNTKTFAKNAKILQI
;
A
#
# COMPACT_ATOMS: atom_id res chain seq x y z
N ASP A 1 21.00 21.82 -1.86
CA ASP A 1 22.48 21.65 -1.91
C ASP A 1 22.83 20.16 -1.79
N ALA A 2 22.43 19.43 -0.72
CA ALA A 2 22.79 18.02 -0.52
C ALA A 2 22.44 17.11 -1.71
N LEU A 3 21.26 17.23 -2.32
CA LEU A 3 20.89 16.45 -3.52
C LEU A 3 21.81 16.72 -4.71
N TYR A 4 22.34 17.93 -4.82
CA TYR A 4 23.31 18.27 -5.85
C TYR A 4 24.69 17.67 -5.56
N GLU A 5 25.14 17.71 -4.30
CA GLU A 5 26.40 17.14 -3.86
C GLU A 5 26.44 15.61 -3.99
N TYR A 6 25.30 14.95 -3.79
CA TYR A 6 25.16 13.50 -3.85
C TYR A 6 24.50 12.97 -5.14
N LYS A 7 24.50 13.76 -6.22
CA LYS A 7 23.86 13.41 -7.51
C LYS A 7 24.36 12.10 -8.12
N ASP A 8 25.58 11.68 -7.83
CA ASP A 8 26.17 10.43 -8.32
C ASP A 8 25.72 9.20 -7.49
N GLN A 9 25.07 9.42 -6.33
CA GLN A 9 24.59 8.36 -5.45
C GLN A 9 23.04 8.31 -5.40
N ILE A 10 22.37 9.43 -5.67
CA ILE A 10 20.92 9.56 -5.62
C ILE A 10 20.43 10.09 -6.97
N THR A 11 19.60 9.28 -7.67
CA THR A 11 18.92 9.73 -8.88
C THR A 11 17.76 10.64 -8.50
N HIS A 12 17.88 11.92 -8.82
CA HIS A 12 16.84 12.91 -8.59
C HIS A 12 16.13 13.26 -9.91
N VAL A 13 14.80 13.14 -9.93
CA VAL A 13 13.95 13.50 -11.07
C VAL A 13 13.13 14.73 -10.69
N LEU A 14 13.40 15.85 -11.36
CA LEU A 14 12.63 17.09 -11.18
C LEU A 14 11.32 17.01 -11.96
N THR A 15 10.20 17.27 -11.27
CA THR A 15 8.87 17.40 -11.89
C THR A 15 8.45 18.86 -11.94
N SER A 16 7.61 19.22 -12.91
CA SER A 16 7.08 20.59 -13.02
C SER A 16 5.95 20.88 -12.02
N HIS A 17 5.37 19.84 -11.43
CA HIS A 17 4.30 19.94 -10.43
C HIS A 17 4.47 18.82 -9.41
N GLU A 18 4.30 19.12 -8.12
CA GLU A 18 4.54 18.16 -7.03
C GLU A 18 3.56 16.98 -7.04
N GLN A 19 2.35 17.18 -7.54
CA GLN A 19 1.42 16.06 -7.77
C GLN A 19 2.02 15.04 -8.75
N GLY A 20 2.72 15.49 -9.78
CA GLY A 20 3.48 14.61 -10.68
C GLY A 20 4.57 13.82 -9.95
N ALA A 21 5.26 14.44 -8.97
CA ALA A 21 6.26 13.76 -8.15
C ALA A 21 5.64 12.65 -7.30
N SER A 22 4.52 12.91 -6.63
CA SER A 22 3.84 11.90 -5.81
C SER A 22 3.29 10.75 -6.65
N HIS A 23 2.73 11.02 -7.85
CA HIS A 23 2.30 9.96 -8.76
C HIS A 23 3.47 9.18 -9.38
N ALA A 24 4.60 9.84 -9.65
CA ALA A 24 5.80 9.16 -10.11
C ALA A 24 6.36 8.21 -9.04
N ALA A 25 6.38 8.65 -7.77
CA ALA A 25 6.77 7.80 -6.63
C ALA A 25 5.81 6.61 -6.45
N ASP A 26 4.50 6.82 -6.60
CA ASP A 26 3.49 5.75 -6.59
C ASP A 26 3.73 4.74 -7.72
N GLY A 27 3.93 5.21 -8.95
CA GLY A 27 4.23 4.37 -10.11
C GLY A 27 5.53 3.58 -9.95
N TYR A 28 6.57 4.23 -9.41
CA TYR A 28 7.84 3.57 -9.12
C TYR A 28 7.67 2.42 -8.11
N ALA A 29 6.93 2.67 -7.04
CA ALA A 29 6.70 1.64 -6.02
C ALA A 29 5.91 0.44 -6.58
N ARG A 30 4.89 0.68 -7.41
CA ARG A 30 4.12 -0.39 -8.08
C ARG A 30 4.97 -1.22 -9.03
N ALA A 31 5.83 -0.56 -9.81
CA ALA A 31 6.63 -1.22 -10.83
C ALA A 31 7.82 -2.00 -10.27
N THR A 32 8.34 -1.59 -9.11
CA THR A 32 9.61 -2.14 -8.57
C THR A 32 9.45 -2.92 -7.27
N GLY A 33 8.30 -2.82 -6.57
CA GLY A 33 8.12 -3.34 -5.21
C GLY A 33 8.91 -2.59 -4.13
N LYS A 34 9.60 -1.50 -4.50
CA LYS A 34 10.39 -0.66 -3.58
C LYS A 34 9.54 0.50 -3.06
N VAL A 35 10.03 1.19 -2.03
CA VAL A 35 9.38 2.39 -1.52
C VAL A 35 9.58 3.55 -2.50
N GLY A 36 8.49 4.17 -2.95
CA GLY A 36 8.55 5.40 -3.72
C GLY A 36 8.88 6.59 -2.81
N VAL A 37 9.67 7.52 -3.30
CA VAL A 37 10.03 8.73 -2.53
C VAL A 37 9.71 9.96 -3.34
N CYS A 38 9.00 10.92 -2.75
CA CYS A 38 8.81 12.25 -3.31
C CYS A 38 9.17 13.32 -2.29
N LEU A 39 9.57 14.50 -2.78
CA LEU A 39 10.01 15.61 -1.97
C LEU A 39 9.37 16.90 -2.47
N ALA A 40 8.89 17.73 -1.55
CA ALA A 40 8.30 19.03 -1.87
C ALA A 40 8.66 20.09 -0.82
N THR A 41 8.58 21.35 -1.25
CA THR A 41 8.69 22.49 -0.34
C THR A 41 7.47 22.62 0.57
N SER A 42 7.53 23.52 1.54
CA SER A 42 6.43 23.85 2.46
C SER A 42 5.20 24.43 1.75
N GLY A 43 4.09 24.50 2.45
CA GLY A 43 2.86 25.16 2.00
C GLY A 43 2.29 24.54 0.74
N PRO A 44 2.18 25.30 -0.37
CA PRO A 44 1.56 24.81 -1.60
C PRO A 44 2.28 23.61 -2.20
N GLY A 45 3.59 23.48 -2.06
CA GLY A 45 4.33 22.30 -2.52
C GLY A 45 3.92 21.04 -1.76
N ALA A 46 3.84 21.12 -0.45
CA ALA A 46 3.40 20.01 0.39
C ALA A 46 1.94 19.63 0.10
N THR A 47 1.03 20.60 -0.02
CA THR A 47 -0.38 20.32 -0.31
C THR A 47 -0.60 19.73 -1.71
N ASN A 48 0.24 20.05 -2.68
CA ASN A 48 0.18 19.44 -4.02
C ASN A 48 0.52 17.95 -4.04
N LEU A 49 1.15 17.40 -3.00
CA LEU A 49 1.40 15.95 -2.89
C LEU A 49 0.16 15.15 -2.45
N VAL A 50 -0.86 15.81 -1.87
CA VAL A 50 -1.98 15.15 -1.16
C VAL A 50 -2.72 14.14 -2.04
N THR A 51 -3.00 14.47 -3.29
CA THR A 51 -3.71 13.56 -4.20
C THR A 51 -2.94 12.25 -4.42
N GLY A 52 -1.63 12.33 -4.68
CA GLY A 52 -0.82 11.12 -4.86
C GLY A 52 -0.64 10.32 -3.57
N ILE A 53 -0.51 10.98 -2.41
CA ILE A 53 -0.49 10.33 -1.10
C ILE A 53 -1.80 9.57 -0.85
N ALA A 54 -2.96 10.21 -1.13
CA ALA A 54 -4.26 9.57 -0.99
C ALA A 54 -4.41 8.35 -1.92
N THR A 55 -3.94 8.45 -3.17
CA THR A 55 -3.92 7.34 -4.12
C THR A 55 -3.10 6.17 -3.59
N ALA A 56 -1.87 6.44 -3.13
CA ALA A 56 -1.00 5.42 -2.55
C ALA A 56 -1.61 4.76 -1.31
N TYR A 57 -2.29 5.54 -0.45
CA TYR A 57 -2.97 5.02 0.73
C TYR A 57 -4.12 4.08 0.37
N MET A 58 -4.97 4.48 -0.56
CA MET A 58 -6.13 3.68 -1.00
C MET A 58 -5.71 2.35 -1.60
N ASP A 59 -4.60 2.31 -2.33
CA ASP A 59 -4.12 1.12 -3.03
C ASP A 59 -3.02 0.35 -2.29
N SER A 60 -2.70 0.76 -1.06
CA SER A 60 -1.66 0.11 -0.24
C SER A 60 -0.27 0.14 -0.87
N VAL A 61 0.11 1.28 -1.43
CA VAL A 61 1.41 1.49 -2.08
C VAL A 61 2.41 2.10 -1.09
N PRO A 62 3.60 1.50 -0.88
CA PRO A 62 4.59 2.04 0.04
C PRO A 62 5.22 3.31 -0.53
N MET A 63 5.07 4.43 0.19
CA MET A 63 5.62 5.73 -0.20
C MET A 63 6.15 6.47 1.02
N VAL A 64 7.25 7.20 0.85
CA VAL A 64 7.73 8.19 1.81
C VAL A 64 7.68 9.57 1.14
N ALA A 65 6.77 10.42 1.62
CA ALA A 65 6.67 11.80 1.20
C ALA A 65 7.46 12.68 2.18
N ILE A 66 8.44 13.40 1.68
CA ILE A 66 9.27 14.31 2.47
C ILE A 66 8.83 15.74 2.14
N THR A 67 8.39 16.48 3.16
CA THR A 67 8.02 17.88 3.03
C THR A 67 8.94 18.75 3.88
N CYS A 68 9.05 20.01 3.49
CA CYS A 68 9.75 21.01 4.31
C CYS A 68 8.73 21.88 5.03
N ASN A 69 9.13 22.46 6.15
CA ASN A 69 8.32 23.42 6.89
C ASN A 69 9.14 24.65 7.27
N VAL A 70 8.49 25.66 7.81
CA VAL A 70 9.15 26.83 8.37
C VAL A 70 10.06 26.44 9.54
N GLY A 71 10.96 27.31 9.96
CA GLY A 71 11.80 27.06 11.16
C GLY A 71 10.95 26.89 12.41
N THR A 72 11.41 26.07 13.35
CA THR A 72 10.71 25.72 14.60
C THR A 72 10.08 26.93 15.33
N PRO A 73 10.75 28.11 15.45
CA PRO A 73 10.17 29.28 16.13
C PRO A 73 8.94 29.89 15.42
N LEU A 74 8.71 29.54 14.15
CA LEU A 74 7.65 30.10 13.31
C LEU A 74 6.45 29.17 13.19
N LEU A 75 6.56 27.93 13.67
CA LEU A 75 5.45 26.96 13.61
C LEU A 75 4.23 27.44 14.41
N GLY A 76 3.06 27.34 13.79
CA GLY A 76 1.78 27.76 14.37
C GLY A 76 1.58 29.28 14.46
N LYS A 77 2.28 30.05 13.62
CA LYS A 77 2.23 31.52 13.62
C LYS A 77 1.74 32.13 12.31
N ASP A 78 1.07 31.34 11.47
CA ASP A 78 0.60 31.74 10.12
C ASP A 78 1.73 32.34 9.26
N SER A 79 2.91 31.75 9.35
CA SER A 79 4.10 32.17 8.63
C SER A 79 3.97 31.94 7.11
N PHE A 80 4.79 32.64 6.32
CA PHE A 80 4.76 32.48 4.86
C PHE A 80 4.95 31.01 4.45
N GLN A 81 4.01 30.49 3.67
CA GLN A 81 3.97 29.09 3.20
C GLN A 81 3.98 28.05 4.34
N GLU A 82 3.55 28.41 5.52
CA GLU A 82 3.28 27.45 6.59
C GLU A 82 1.92 26.77 6.34
N VAL A 83 1.88 25.45 6.53
CA VAL A 83 0.66 24.65 6.55
C VAL A 83 0.88 23.46 7.48
N ASP A 84 -0.15 23.08 8.22
CA ASP A 84 -0.13 21.82 8.96
C ASP A 84 -0.35 20.64 8.03
N ILE A 85 0.68 20.30 7.27
CA ILE A 85 0.61 19.17 6.34
C ILE A 85 0.43 17.85 7.06
N THR A 86 0.95 17.71 8.28
CA THR A 86 0.79 16.49 9.10
C THR A 86 -0.68 16.25 9.45
N GLY A 87 -1.40 17.31 9.83
CA GLY A 87 -2.84 17.25 10.07
C GLY A 87 -3.64 16.95 8.80
N ILE A 88 -3.29 17.58 7.68
CA ILE A 88 -3.97 17.39 6.39
C ILE A 88 -3.87 15.93 5.91
N VAL A 89 -2.70 15.31 6.00
CA VAL A 89 -2.49 13.94 5.49
C VAL A 89 -2.76 12.84 6.53
N MET A 90 -3.07 13.18 7.76
CA MET A 90 -3.31 12.20 8.83
C MET A 90 -4.27 11.07 8.42
N PRO A 91 -5.43 11.33 7.79
CA PRO A 91 -6.38 10.29 7.41
C PRO A 91 -5.95 9.45 6.20
N ILE A 92 -4.92 9.86 5.48
CA ILE A 92 -4.44 9.24 4.24
C ILE A 92 -2.98 8.78 4.30
N THR A 93 -2.42 8.65 5.51
CA THR A 93 -1.08 8.11 5.75
C THR A 93 -1.11 7.04 6.83
N LYS A 94 -0.13 6.15 6.82
CA LYS A 94 0.07 5.21 7.93
C LYS A 94 0.64 5.90 9.15
N HIS A 95 1.47 6.92 8.92
CA HIS A 95 2.06 7.74 9.97
C HIS A 95 2.58 9.06 9.39
N SER A 96 2.63 10.09 10.23
CA SER A 96 3.19 11.40 9.88
C SER A 96 4.19 11.80 10.97
N PHE A 97 5.35 12.26 10.55
CA PHE A 97 6.38 12.80 11.43
C PHE A 97 6.58 14.29 11.16
N ILE A 98 6.87 15.04 12.23
CA ILE A 98 7.49 16.37 12.11
C ILE A 98 8.85 16.33 12.79
N VAL A 99 9.90 16.63 12.05
CA VAL A 99 11.28 16.60 12.52
C VAL A 99 11.72 18.02 12.88
N LYS A 100 11.99 18.25 14.16
CA LYS A 100 12.40 19.54 14.74
C LYS A 100 13.82 19.51 15.32
N ASP A 101 14.49 18.36 15.28
CA ASP A 101 15.83 18.13 15.79
C ASP A 101 16.62 17.29 14.80
N ILE A 102 17.77 17.80 14.33
CA ILE A 102 18.66 17.14 13.36
C ILE A 102 19.13 15.77 13.86
N THR A 103 19.29 15.60 15.17
CA THR A 103 19.76 14.32 15.74
C THR A 103 18.76 13.18 15.53
N THR A 104 17.49 13.49 15.32
CA THR A 104 16.42 12.49 15.10
C THR A 104 16.12 12.24 13.61
N LEU A 105 16.66 13.05 12.69
CA LEU A 105 16.29 13.01 11.26
C LEU A 105 16.55 11.64 10.63
N ALA A 106 17.76 11.11 10.79
CA ALA A 106 18.16 9.87 10.17
C ALA A 106 17.32 8.68 10.66
N ASP A 107 17.04 8.63 11.95
CA ASP A 107 16.19 7.61 12.56
C ASP A 107 14.74 7.73 12.11
N THR A 108 14.23 8.96 12.03
CA THR A 108 12.86 9.20 11.54
C THR A 108 12.71 8.75 10.10
N VAL A 109 13.68 9.03 9.22
CA VAL A 109 13.65 8.55 7.83
C VAL A 109 13.68 7.02 7.78
N ARG A 110 14.57 6.35 8.52
CA ARG A 110 14.58 4.88 8.59
C ARG A 110 13.25 4.29 9.05
N ARG A 111 12.66 4.87 10.11
CA ARG A 111 11.34 4.47 10.61
C ARG A 111 10.23 4.69 9.59
N ALA A 112 10.29 5.79 8.83
CA ALA A 112 9.32 6.07 7.78
C ALA A 112 9.34 4.99 6.69
N PHE A 113 10.52 4.58 6.22
CA PHE A 113 10.65 3.47 5.27
C PHE A 113 10.17 2.14 5.83
N TYR A 114 10.51 1.84 7.08
CA TYR A 114 10.03 0.63 7.76
C TYR A 114 8.50 0.60 7.86
N ILE A 115 7.89 1.69 8.33
CA ILE A 115 6.43 1.80 8.47
C ILE A 115 5.74 1.71 7.11
N ALA A 116 6.29 2.37 6.08
CA ALA A 116 5.71 2.34 4.74
C ALA A 116 5.57 0.92 4.18
N LYS A 117 6.54 0.04 4.46
CA LYS A 117 6.56 -1.35 3.98
C LYS A 117 5.93 -2.37 4.92
N SER A 118 5.94 -2.12 6.24
CA SER A 118 5.51 -3.10 7.24
C SER A 118 4.01 -3.37 7.21
N GLY A 119 3.59 -4.63 7.41
CA GLY A 119 2.19 -5.02 7.38
C GLY A 119 1.52 -4.64 6.06
N ARG A 120 0.30 -4.06 6.09
CA ARG A 120 -0.29 -3.48 4.89
C ARG A 120 0.53 -2.25 4.48
N PRO A 121 1.16 -2.22 3.30
CA PRO A 121 1.94 -1.07 2.83
C PRO A 121 1.11 0.21 2.71
N GLY A 122 1.78 1.35 2.73
CA GLY A 122 1.12 2.63 2.53
C GLY A 122 2.05 3.83 2.76
N PRO A 123 1.58 5.04 2.49
CA PRO A 123 2.39 6.25 2.57
C PRO A 123 2.67 6.68 4.01
N VAL A 124 3.84 7.29 4.18
CA VAL A 124 4.29 7.95 5.41
C VAL A 124 4.79 9.34 5.04
N LEU A 125 4.42 10.34 5.84
CA LEU A 125 4.92 11.71 5.69
C LEU A 125 6.08 11.95 6.66
N VAL A 126 7.12 12.65 6.19
CA VAL A 126 8.20 13.20 7.02
C VAL A 126 8.31 14.69 6.71
N ASP A 127 7.79 15.52 7.60
CA ASP A 127 7.86 16.97 7.49
C ASP A 127 9.09 17.49 8.26
N VAL A 128 9.95 18.26 7.60
CA VAL A 128 11.27 18.66 8.15
C VAL A 128 11.33 20.18 8.25
N THR A 129 11.59 20.69 9.44
CA THR A 129 11.70 22.15 9.63
C THR A 129 12.98 22.72 9.01
N LYS A 130 12.92 24.00 8.61
CA LYS A 130 14.00 24.70 7.90
C LYS A 130 15.32 24.73 8.69
N ASP A 131 15.24 24.88 9.99
CA ASP A 131 16.41 24.86 10.89
C ASP A 131 17.11 23.49 10.89
N VAL A 132 16.35 22.40 10.83
CA VAL A 132 16.90 21.03 10.67
C VAL A 132 17.55 20.86 9.30
N THR A 133 16.94 21.34 8.22
CA THR A 133 17.54 21.21 6.87
C THR A 133 18.82 22.01 6.69
N GLY A 134 19.00 23.07 7.48
CA GLY A 134 20.22 23.90 7.48
C GLY A 134 21.31 23.48 8.48
N ALA A 135 20.97 22.58 9.41
CA ALA A 135 21.88 22.13 10.45
C ALA A 135 22.93 21.14 9.93
N LYS A 136 24.07 21.07 10.63
CA LYS A 136 25.11 20.06 10.40
C LYS A 136 25.13 19.09 11.57
N TYR A 137 25.20 17.81 11.26
CA TYR A 137 25.24 16.74 12.26
C TYR A 137 26.18 15.62 11.80
N GLU A 138 26.92 15.04 12.72
CA GLU A 138 27.78 13.91 12.43
C GLU A 138 26.92 12.64 12.31
N TYR A 139 26.87 12.10 11.09
CA TYR A 139 26.01 10.95 10.77
C TYR A 139 26.81 9.64 10.76
N THR A 140 26.34 8.66 11.50
CA THR A 140 26.84 7.29 11.42
C THR A 140 25.83 6.43 10.66
N ALA A 141 26.27 5.84 9.55
CA ALA A 141 25.42 4.94 8.76
C ALA A 141 25.09 3.68 9.56
N CYS A 142 23.81 3.28 9.51
CA CYS A 142 23.40 1.98 10.03
C CYS A 142 22.45 1.29 9.04
N ALA A 143 22.41 -0.04 9.09
CA ALA A 143 21.55 -0.83 8.22
C ALA A 143 20.05 -0.54 8.51
N PRO A 144 19.20 -0.58 7.49
CA PRO A 144 17.74 -0.55 7.69
C PRO A 144 17.28 -1.72 8.57
N ALA A 145 16.22 -1.50 9.35
CA ALA A 145 15.59 -2.58 10.10
C ALA A 145 14.96 -3.60 9.13
N GLU A 146 15.18 -4.86 9.41
CA GLU A 146 14.57 -5.95 8.64
C GLU A 146 13.06 -6.02 8.90
N ILE A 147 12.28 -6.25 7.83
CA ILE A 147 10.83 -6.39 7.92
C ILE A 147 10.51 -7.89 7.90
N THR A 148 10.13 -8.39 9.05
CA THR A 148 9.67 -9.77 9.20
C THR A 148 8.16 -9.87 8.99
N PRO A 149 7.66 -10.80 8.16
CA PRO A 149 6.23 -11.07 8.05
C PRO A 149 5.67 -11.51 9.43
N LYS A 150 4.51 -10.97 9.79
CA LYS A 150 3.80 -11.37 11.01
C LYS A 150 2.98 -12.63 10.75
N THR A 151 3.64 -13.78 10.81
CA THR A 151 3.01 -15.10 10.65
C THR A 151 2.73 -15.81 11.97
N ASP A 152 3.23 -15.27 13.07
CA ASP A 152 3.08 -15.77 14.43
C ASP A 152 1.64 -15.74 14.97
N THR A 153 0.75 -15.02 14.30
CA THR A 153 -0.68 -14.97 14.62
C THR A 153 -1.50 -16.09 13.96
N ILE A 154 -0.92 -16.83 13.02
CA ILE A 154 -1.60 -17.93 12.32
C ILE A 154 -1.51 -19.18 13.22
N LYS A 155 -2.67 -19.74 13.59
CA LYS A 155 -2.76 -20.93 14.43
C LYS A 155 -3.08 -22.17 13.59
N ASP A 156 -2.56 -23.31 14.00
CA ASP A 156 -2.87 -24.60 13.34
C ASP A 156 -4.37 -24.90 13.32
N GLU A 157 -5.11 -24.44 14.33
CA GLU A 157 -6.56 -24.57 14.42
C GLU A 157 -7.30 -23.77 13.32
N ASP A 158 -6.80 -22.57 12.98
CA ASP A 158 -7.35 -21.75 11.91
C ASP A 158 -7.09 -22.42 10.55
N ILE A 159 -5.91 -22.98 10.35
CA ILE A 159 -5.57 -23.76 9.15
C ILE A 159 -6.46 -25.00 9.04
N ALA A 160 -6.63 -25.75 10.14
CA ALA A 160 -7.51 -26.92 10.15
C ALA A 160 -8.95 -26.56 9.81
N THR A 161 -9.45 -25.45 10.33
CA THR A 161 -10.79 -24.91 10.03
C THR A 161 -10.92 -24.55 8.56
N ALA A 162 -9.94 -23.86 7.99
CA ALA A 162 -9.92 -23.48 6.57
C ALA A 162 -9.93 -24.75 5.67
N VAL A 163 -9.10 -25.72 5.99
CA VAL A 163 -9.05 -27.01 5.26
C VAL A 163 -10.39 -27.75 5.34
N GLN A 164 -11.03 -27.75 6.50
CA GLN A 164 -12.35 -28.36 6.65
C GLN A 164 -13.41 -27.64 5.81
N MET A 165 -13.44 -26.31 5.81
CA MET A 165 -14.37 -25.53 4.97
C MET A 165 -14.18 -25.85 3.49
N ILE A 166 -12.94 -25.97 3.03
CA ILE A 166 -12.61 -26.31 1.64
C ILE A 166 -13.08 -27.72 1.29
N LYS A 167 -12.87 -28.71 2.18
CA LYS A 167 -13.32 -30.10 1.97
C LYS A 167 -14.83 -30.27 1.90
N GLU A 168 -15.58 -29.43 2.62
CA GLU A 168 -17.04 -29.45 2.65
C GLU A 168 -17.68 -28.74 1.43
N ALA A 169 -16.93 -27.81 0.82
CA ALA A 169 -17.42 -27.01 -0.30
C ALA A 169 -17.67 -27.88 -1.55
N LYS A 170 -18.78 -27.62 -2.21
CA LYS A 170 -19.15 -28.26 -3.48
C LYS A 170 -18.91 -27.35 -4.68
N ARG A 171 -18.89 -26.06 -4.44
CA ARG A 171 -18.69 -24.99 -5.45
C ARG A 171 -17.80 -23.89 -4.86
N PRO A 172 -16.52 -24.22 -4.54
CA PRO A 172 -15.58 -23.22 -4.07
C PRO A 172 -15.28 -22.21 -5.18
N PHE A 173 -15.01 -20.97 -4.80
CA PHE A 173 -14.60 -19.90 -5.72
C PHE A 173 -13.50 -19.08 -5.05
N ILE A 174 -12.45 -18.72 -5.77
CA ILE A 174 -11.33 -17.95 -5.25
C ILE A 174 -11.41 -16.51 -5.75
N PHE A 175 -11.27 -15.55 -4.85
CA PHE A 175 -11.17 -14.13 -5.16
C PHE A 175 -9.82 -13.58 -4.69
N THR A 176 -8.97 -13.14 -5.64
CA THR A 176 -7.63 -12.63 -5.38
C THR A 176 -7.58 -11.11 -5.40
N GLY A 177 -6.80 -10.53 -4.50
CA GLY A 177 -6.57 -9.10 -4.43
C GLY A 177 -5.10 -8.71 -4.55
N GLY A 178 -4.82 -7.42 -4.35
CA GLY A 178 -3.45 -6.87 -4.39
C GLY A 178 -2.52 -7.50 -3.35
N GLY A 179 -3.05 -8.01 -2.24
CA GLY A 179 -2.26 -8.72 -1.23
C GLY A 179 -1.58 -9.97 -1.78
N THR A 180 -2.20 -10.70 -2.71
CA THR A 180 -1.59 -11.85 -3.38
C THR A 180 -0.31 -11.46 -4.14
N ILE A 181 -0.31 -10.30 -4.80
CA ILE A 181 0.85 -9.79 -5.53
C ILE A 181 1.92 -9.29 -4.54
N ILE A 182 1.51 -8.51 -3.54
CA ILE A 182 2.41 -7.94 -2.52
C ILE A 182 3.15 -9.03 -1.74
N SER A 183 2.49 -10.17 -1.49
CA SER A 183 3.07 -11.33 -0.78
C SER A 183 3.78 -12.31 -1.71
N GLU A 184 3.82 -12.03 -3.02
CA GLU A 184 4.42 -12.91 -4.05
C GLU A 184 3.81 -14.34 -4.07
N ALA A 185 2.54 -14.49 -3.65
CA ALA A 185 1.85 -15.75 -3.45
C ALA A 185 1.12 -16.29 -4.71
N SER A 186 1.43 -15.76 -5.90
CA SER A 186 0.75 -16.13 -7.15
C SER A 186 0.87 -17.62 -7.48
N ARG A 187 2.03 -18.22 -7.18
CA ARG A 187 2.27 -19.65 -7.41
C ARG A 187 1.43 -20.52 -6.48
N GLU A 188 1.38 -20.17 -5.21
CA GLU A 188 0.60 -20.89 -4.18
C GLU A 188 -0.90 -20.79 -4.45
N VAL A 189 -1.37 -19.63 -4.93
CA VAL A 189 -2.77 -19.44 -5.36
C VAL A 189 -3.09 -20.33 -6.56
N THR A 190 -2.20 -20.39 -7.55
CA THR A 190 -2.38 -21.25 -8.73
C THR A 190 -2.42 -22.73 -8.32
N GLU A 191 -1.51 -23.18 -7.45
CA GLU A 191 -1.49 -24.53 -6.95
C GLU A 191 -2.77 -24.88 -6.15
N LEU A 192 -3.23 -23.97 -5.30
CA LEU A 192 -4.47 -24.14 -4.55
C LEU A 192 -5.67 -24.28 -5.49
N ALA A 193 -5.80 -23.36 -6.47
CA ALA A 193 -6.92 -23.36 -7.41
C ALA A 193 -7.03 -24.67 -8.18
N HIS A 194 -5.93 -25.17 -8.71
CA HIS A 194 -5.90 -26.47 -9.42
C HIS A 194 -6.14 -27.65 -8.48
N ARG A 195 -5.63 -27.62 -7.24
CA ARG A 195 -5.78 -28.71 -6.29
C ARG A 195 -7.25 -28.91 -5.87
N ILE A 196 -8.03 -27.83 -5.80
CA ILE A 196 -9.44 -27.88 -5.36
C ILE A 196 -10.42 -27.66 -6.54
N ASP A 197 -9.92 -27.57 -7.75
CA ASP A 197 -10.68 -27.30 -8.99
C ASP A 197 -11.62 -26.09 -8.85
N ALA A 198 -11.08 -24.98 -8.30
CA ALA A 198 -11.87 -23.78 -8.01
C ALA A 198 -11.59 -22.67 -9.05
N PRO A 199 -12.65 -22.11 -9.67
CA PRO A 199 -12.50 -20.92 -10.51
C PRO A 199 -11.94 -19.75 -9.71
N VAL A 200 -11.16 -18.89 -10.42
CA VAL A 200 -10.48 -17.73 -9.83
C VAL A 200 -10.96 -16.45 -10.50
N CYS A 201 -11.29 -15.45 -9.69
CA CYS A 201 -11.47 -14.07 -10.13
C CYS A 201 -10.53 -13.13 -9.37
N ASP A 202 -10.34 -11.93 -9.90
CA ASP A 202 -9.49 -10.92 -9.29
C ASP A 202 -10.22 -9.59 -9.02
N SER A 203 -9.64 -8.78 -8.16
CA SER A 203 -9.89 -7.34 -8.10
C SER A 203 -8.99 -6.63 -9.11
N LEU A 204 -9.23 -5.32 -9.36
CA LEU A 204 -8.34 -4.51 -10.20
C LEU A 204 -6.88 -4.57 -9.70
N MET A 205 -6.68 -4.47 -8.37
CA MET A 205 -5.35 -4.55 -7.75
C MET A 205 -4.78 -5.97 -7.69
N GLY A 206 -5.60 -6.99 -7.90
CA GLY A 206 -5.20 -8.40 -7.96
C GLY A 206 -4.80 -8.88 -9.36
N LYS A 207 -4.99 -8.04 -10.40
CA LYS A 207 -4.64 -8.41 -11.77
C LYS A 207 -3.17 -8.76 -11.92
N GLY A 208 -2.91 -9.92 -12.53
CA GLY A 208 -1.56 -10.50 -12.65
C GLY A 208 -1.18 -11.42 -11.49
N GLY A 209 -1.96 -11.48 -10.42
CA GLY A 209 -1.77 -12.45 -9.32
C GLY A 209 -2.18 -13.87 -9.68
N PHE A 210 -2.98 -14.05 -10.73
CA PHE A 210 -3.33 -15.34 -11.36
C PHE A 210 -3.28 -15.18 -12.87
N SER A 211 -2.84 -16.22 -13.60
CA SER A 211 -2.68 -16.12 -15.05
C SER A 211 -4.02 -15.94 -15.76
N GLY A 212 -4.12 -14.96 -16.64
CA GLY A 212 -5.30 -14.75 -17.48
C GLY A 212 -5.49 -15.82 -18.57
N GLU A 213 -4.48 -16.64 -18.82
CA GLU A 213 -4.52 -17.76 -19.79
C GLU A 213 -4.91 -19.09 -19.14
N ASP A 214 -4.99 -19.12 -17.79
CA ASP A 214 -5.37 -20.31 -17.05
C ASP A 214 -6.88 -20.61 -17.25
N PRO A 215 -7.29 -21.86 -17.51
CA PRO A 215 -8.69 -22.22 -17.75
C PRO A 215 -9.61 -21.96 -16.53
N LEU A 216 -9.06 -21.86 -15.33
CA LEU A 216 -9.81 -21.52 -14.11
C LEU A 216 -10.02 -20.00 -13.95
N TYR A 217 -9.35 -19.15 -14.73
CA TYR A 217 -9.51 -17.71 -14.63
C TYR A 217 -10.82 -17.23 -15.24
N THR A 218 -11.62 -16.52 -14.48
CA THR A 218 -12.94 -16.03 -14.90
C THR A 218 -13.01 -14.53 -15.15
N GLY A 219 -11.93 -13.81 -14.88
CA GLY A 219 -11.82 -12.36 -15.03
C GLY A 219 -12.05 -11.59 -13.72
N MET A 220 -12.23 -10.29 -13.84
CA MET A 220 -12.41 -9.40 -12.69
C MET A 220 -13.81 -9.55 -12.08
N LEU A 221 -13.89 -9.36 -10.75
CA LEU A 221 -15.13 -9.34 -9.98
C LEU A 221 -15.64 -7.91 -9.76
N GLY A 222 -16.95 -7.76 -9.61
CA GLY A 222 -17.61 -6.53 -9.19
C GLY A 222 -18.23 -5.72 -10.33
N MET A 223 -18.42 -4.42 -10.12
CA MET A 223 -19.14 -3.51 -11.02
C MET A 223 -18.60 -3.51 -12.46
N HIS A 224 -17.28 -3.58 -12.61
CA HIS A 224 -16.59 -3.63 -13.92
C HIS A 224 -16.08 -5.06 -14.23
N GLY A 225 -16.58 -6.04 -13.50
CA GLY A 225 -16.19 -7.43 -13.64
C GLY A 225 -16.92 -8.17 -14.75
N THR A 226 -16.44 -9.38 -15.04
CA THR A 226 -17.07 -10.25 -16.03
C THR A 226 -18.40 -10.81 -15.50
N LYS A 227 -19.30 -11.16 -16.42
CA LYS A 227 -20.53 -11.86 -16.06
C LYS A 227 -20.22 -13.21 -15.38
N THR A 228 -19.21 -13.92 -15.84
CA THR A 228 -18.78 -15.21 -15.33
C THR A 228 -18.36 -15.10 -13.86
N SER A 229 -17.48 -14.16 -13.51
CA SER A 229 -17.03 -13.94 -12.13
C SER A 229 -18.18 -13.54 -11.20
N ASN A 230 -19.03 -12.62 -11.63
CA ASN A 230 -20.16 -12.16 -10.83
C ASN A 230 -21.21 -13.27 -10.58
N LEU A 231 -21.53 -14.07 -11.59
CA LEU A 231 -22.45 -15.21 -11.43
C LEU A 231 -21.81 -16.36 -10.64
N GLY A 232 -20.51 -16.63 -10.86
CA GLY A 232 -19.75 -17.64 -10.13
C GLY A 232 -19.74 -17.35 -8.62
N VAL A 233 -19.37 -16.13 -8.23
CA VAL A 233 -19.39 -15.70 -6.83
C VAL A 233 -20.80 -15.71 -6.24
N SER A 234 -21.82 -15.34 -7.01
CA SER A 234 -23.21 -15.40 -6.54
C SER A 234 -23.70 -16.82 -6.34
N GLY A 235 -23.16 -17.79 -7.07
CA GLY A 235 -23.56 -19.20 -7.06
C GLY A 235 -22.67 -20.11 -6.20
N CYS A 236 -21.53 -19.63 -5.69
CA CYS A 236 -20.62 -20.43 -4.88
C CYS A 236 -21.21 -20.74 -3.49
N ASP A 237 -20.70 -21.77 -2.85
CA ASP A 237 -21.02 -22.13 -1.46
C ASP A 237 -19.84 -21.83 -0.50
N LEU A 238 -18.63 -21.60 -1.05
CA LEU A 238 -17.46 -21.10 -0.34
C LEU A 238 -16.74 -20.07 -1.21
N LEU A 239 -16.57 -18.85 -0.68
CA LEU A 239 -15.75 -17.81 -1.28
C LEU A 239 -14.44 -17.71 -0.50
N ILE A 240 -13.33 -18.09 -1.15
CA ILE A 240 -11.97 -17.98 -0.60
C ILE A 240 -11.37 -16.66 -1.05
N VAL A 241 -11.11 -15.76 -0.13
CA VAL A 241 -10.65 -14.40 -0.41
C VAL A 241 -9.18 -14.27 -0.01
N LEU A 242 -8.31 -14.06 -0.98
CA LEU A 242 -6.86 -14.02 -0.79
C LEU A 242 -6.32 -12.61 -1.05
N GLY A 243 -5.87 -11.94 0.00
CA GLY A 243 -5.28 -10.60 -0.10
C GLY A 243 -6.19 -9.53 -0.71
N ALA A 244 -7.51 -9.70 -0.62
CA ALA A 244 -8.50 -8.77 -1.17
C ALA A 244 -9.30 -8.07 -0.07
N ARG A 245 -9.83 -6.88 -0.42
CA ARG A 245 -10.78 -6.12 0.42
C ARG A 245 -12.16 -6.18 -0.21
N PHE A 246 -13.17 -6.17 0.65
CA PHE A 246 -14.57 -6.04 0.23
C PHE A 246 -14.95 -4.57 0.05
N SER A 247 -14.53 -3.97 -1.07
CA SER A 247 -14.94 -2.61 -1.42
C SER A 247 -16.34 -2.60 -2.04
N ASP A 248 -16.98 -1.43 -2.01
CA ASP A 248 -18.30 -1.21 -2.63
C ASP A 248 -18.32 -1.55 -4.13
N ARG A 249 -17.20 -1.32 -4.82
CA ARG A 249 -17.04 -1.64 -6.26
C ARG A 249 -17.03 -3.14 -6.55
N VAL A 250 -16.63 -3.94 -5.57
CA VAL A 250 -16.61 -5.40 -5.65
C VAL A 250 -17.93 -5.99 -5.17
N THR A 251 -18.39 -5.57 -4.00
CA THR A 251 -19.56 -6.18 -3.35
C THR A 251 -20.89 -5.63 -3.86
N GLY A 252 -20.92 -4.38 -4.32
CA GLY A 252 -22.17 -3.69 -4.59
C GLY A 252 -23.09 -3.73 -3.37
N ASN A 253 -24.25 -4.34 -3.49
CA ASN A 253 -25.16 -4.53 -2.36
C ASN A 253 -24.70 -5.71 -1.49
N THR A 254 -24.16 -5.42 -0.32
CA THR A 254 -23.64 -6.42 0.63
C THR A 254 -24.67 -7.44 1.10
N LYS A 255 -25.98 -7.13 1.05
CA LYS A 255 -27.05 -8.06 1.42
C LYS A 255 -27.26 -9.19 0.40
N THR A 256 -26.81 -9.00 -0.82
CA THR A 256 -26.96 -9.95 -1.93
C THR A 256 -25.62 -10.55 -2.40
N PHE A 257 -24.49 -9.96 -2.01
CA PHE A 257 -23.16 -10.43 -2.38
C PHE A 257 -22.85 -11.78 -1.71
N ALA A 258 -22.48 -12.78 -2.51
CA ALA A 258 -22.12 -14.13 -2.06
C ALA A 258 -23.09 -14.71 -1.00
N LYS A 259 -24.39 -14.44 -1.14
CA LYS A 259 -25.42 -14.65 -0.13
C LYS A 259 -25.47 -16.08 0.44
N ASN A 260 -25.13 -17.07 -0.38
CA ASN A 260 -25.19 -18.48 -0.03
C ASN A 260 -23.84 -19.08 0.34
N ALA A 261 -22.76 -18.28 0.31
CA ALA A 261 -21.42 -18.75 0.54
C ALA A 261 -20.98 -18.54 2.00
N LYS A 262 -20.24 -19.51 2.53
CA LYS A 262 -19.31 -19.25 3.63
C LYS A 262 -18.15 -18.40 3.08
N ILE A 263 -17.53 -17.55 3.90
CA ILE A 263 -16.39 -16.72 3.49
C ILE A 263 -15.17 -17.15 4.30
N LEU A 264 -14.12 -17.52 3.60
CA LEU A 264 -12.78 -17.74 4.14
C LEU A 264 -11.86 -16.61 3.64
N GLN A 265 -11.41 -15.73 4.52
CA GLN A 265 -10.57 -14.59 4.17
C GLN A 265 -9.19 -14.72 4.80
N ILE A 266 -8.17 -14.50 3.98
CA ILE A 266 -6.75 -14.51 4.34
C ILE A 266 -6.12 -13.19 3.93
#